data_09b6629dbb3eea573d0689537e9f381c
#
_entry.id   09b6629dbb3eea573d0689537e9f381c
#
_cell.length_a   1.000
_cell.length_b   1.000
_cell.length_c   1.000
_cell.angle_alpha   90.00
_cell.angle_beta   90.00
_cell.angle_gamma   90.00
#
_symmetry.space_group_name_H-M   'P 1'
#
loop_
_entity.id
_entity.type
_entity.pdbx_description
1 polymer ?
#
loop_
_entity_poly.entity_id
_entity_poly.type
_entity_poly.pdbx_seq_one_letter_code
_entity_poly.pdbx_strand_id
1 'polypeptide(L)'
;MTHETITTLSSADVLARAKTFFAERVLANAAYPEKQGPTWIDLRGQGGEEISLSAIPADGVTKVRASTLLFDQAVARFLSTLPTPVTVGK
;
A
#
# COMPACT_ATOMS: atom_id res chain seq x y z
N MET A 1 -5.59 -12.15 0.99
CA MET A 1 -6.10 -11.57 2.23
C MET A 1 -6.11 -10.05 2.12
N THR A 2 -6.93 -9.39 2.88
CA THR A 2 -7.08 -7.93 2.80
C THR A 2 -6.53 -7.28 4.06
N HIS A 3 -5.74 -6.23 3.86
CA HIS A 3 -5.12 -5.46 4.95
C HIS A 3 -5.55 -4.01 4.83
N GLU A 4 -5.78 -3.36 5.96
CA GLU A 4 -6.24 -1.96 5.98
C GLU A 4 -5.51 -1.16 7.03
N THR A 5 -5.32 0.13 6.74
CA THR A 5 -4.79 1.07 7.72
C THR A 5 -5.24 2.48 7.36
N ILE A 6 -4.95 3.43 8.23
CA ILE A 6 -5.22 4.85 8.01
C ILE A 6 -3.90 5.59 8.14
N THR A 7 -3.65 6.53 7.24
CA THR A 7 -2.41 7.31 7.26
C THR A 7 -2.68 8.78 7.07
N THR A 8 -1.74 9.62 7.51
CA THR A 8 -1.79 11.06 7.29
C THR A 8 -1.24 11.45 5.92
N LEU A 9 -0.63 10.53 5.19
CA LEU A 9 -0.12 10.81 3.84
C LEU A 9 -1.25 11.00 2.85
N SER A 10 -0.99 11.76 1.80
CA SER A 10 -1.95 11.87 0.69
C SER A 10 -2.00 10.57 -0.10
N SER A 11 -3.06 10.39 -0.90
CA SER A 11 -3.15 9.23 -1.77
C SER A 11 -1.94 9.12 -2.69
N ALA A 12 -1.53 10.24 -3.29
CA ALA A 12 -0.37 10.24 -4.18
C ALA A 12 0.89 9.78 -3.48
N ASP A 13 1.11 10.22 -2.23
CA ASP A 13 2.29 9.82 -1.46
C ASP A 13 2.25 8.34 -1.11
N VAL A 14 1.07 7.81 -0.75
CA VAL A 14 0.92 6.39 -0.45
C VAL A 14 1.27 5.55 -1.67
N LEU A 15 0.74 5.92 -2.83
CA LEU A 15 1.00 5.17 -4.06
C LEU A 15 2.46 5.26 -4.48
N ALA A 16 3.09 6.42 -4.33
CA ALA A 16 4.50 6.58 -4.64
C ALA A 16 5.38 5.70 -3.74
N ARG A 17 5.07 5.66 -2.45
CA ARG A 17 5.80 4.81 -1.50
C ARG A 17 5.59 3.33 -1.82
N ALA A 18 4.39 2.95 -2.23
CA ALA A 18 4.11 1.57 -2.58
C ALA A 18 4.94 1.11 -3.77
N LYS A 19 5.05 1.93 -4.80
CA LYS A 19 5.88 1.60 -5.96
C LYS A 19 7.32 1.33 -5.55
N THR A 20 7.88 2.21 -4.75
CA THR A 20 9.28 2.06 -4.31
C THR A 20 9.44 0.85 -3.40
N PHE A 21 8.55 0.68 -2.44
CA PHE A 21 8.66 -0.40 -1.48
C PHE A 21 8.61 -1.77 -2.16
N PHE A 22 7.62 -1.99 -3.01
CA PHE A 22 7.45 -3.31 -3.61
C PHE A 22 8.44 -3.58 -4.73
N ALA A 23 9.04 -2.56 -5.32
CA ALA A 23 10.09 -2.75 -6.31
C ALA A 23 11.46 -2.95 -5.70
N GLU A 24 11.73 -2.32 -4.54
CA GLU A 24 13.10 -2.25 -4.01
C GLU A 24 13.29 -2.94 -2.68
N ARG A 25 12.25 -3.00 -1.84
CA ARG A 25 12.38 -3.50 -0.49
C ARG A 25 11.98 -4.95 -0.31
N VAL A 26 11.28 -5.52 -1.29
CA VAL A 26 10.89 -6.92 -1.25
C VAL A 26 11.82 -7.67 -2.19
N LEU A 27 12.99 -8.06 -1.68
CA LEU A 27 14.09 -8.54 -2.51
C LEU A 27 13.76 -9.82 -3.29
N ALA A 28 13.08 -10.76 -2.65
CA ALA A 28 12.82 -12.05 -3.28
C ALA A 28 11.62 -12.03 -4.20
N ASN A 29 10.68 -11.11 -3.98
CA ASN A 29 9.40 -11.13 -4.66
C ASN A 29 8.98 -9.73 -5.06
N ALA A 30 9.86 -9.03 -5.77
CA ALA A 30 9.56 -7.68 -6.21
C ALA A 30 8.30 -7.65 -7.05
N ALA A 31 7.49 -6.61 -6.86
CA ALA A 31 6.27 -6.39 -7.62
C ALA A 31 6.31 -5.01 -8.23
N TYR A 32 5.84 -4.90 -9.46
CA TYR A 32 5.93 -3.67 -10.24
C TYR A 32 4.55 -3.22 -10.69
N PRO A 33 4.34 -1.90 -10.85
CA PRO A 33 3.04 -1.39 -11.27
C PRO A 33 2.61 -1.97 -12.60
N GLU A 34 1.38 -2.47 -12.66
CA GLU A 34 0.76 -2.96 -13.88
C GLU A 34 -0.31 -1.98 -14.35
N LYS A 35 -1.16 -1.53 -13.42
CA LYS A 35 -2.20 -0.54 -13.69
C LYS A 35 -2.26 0.43 -12.53
N GLN A 36 -2.66 1.65 -12.81
CA GLN A 36 -2.67 2.68 -11.79
C GLN A 36 -3.72 3.74 -12.10
N GLY A 37 -4.39 4.22 -11.06
CA GLY A 37 -5.28 5.37 -11.09
C GLY A 37 -4.89 6.39 -10.05
N PRO A 38 -5.69 7.46 -9.87
CA PRO A 38 -5.36 8.51 -8.89
C PRO A 38 -5.38 8.03 -7.45
N THR A 39 -6.16 7.00 -7.13
CA THR A 39 -6.30 6.53 -5.75
C THR A 39 -6.05 5.03 -5.61
N TRP A 40 -5.52 4.40 -6.63
CA TRP A 40 -5.29 2.95 -6.58
C TRP A 40 -4.13 2.55 -7.47
N ILE A 41 -3.56 1.40 -7.18
CA ILE A 41 -2.50 0.82 -7.99
C ILE A 41 -2.58 -0.70 -7.90
N ASP A 42 -2.38 -1.37 -9.03
CA ASP A 42 -2.22 -2.81 -9.08
C ASP A 42 -0.77 -3.13 -9.40
N LEU A 43 -0.15 -3.93 -8.56
CA LEU A 43 1.24 -4.36 -8.74
C LEU A 43 1.25 -5.85 -9.02
N ARG A 44 2.16 -6.26 -9.88
CA ARG A 44 2.29 -7.68 -10.25
C ARG A 44 3.70 -8.15 -10.02
N GLY A 45 3.82 -9.31 -9.38
CA GLY A 45 5.11 -9.95 -9.16
C GLY A 45 5.51 -10.83 -10.33
N GLN A 46 6.72 -11.34 -10.28
CA GLN A 46 7.29 -12.13 -11.38
C GLN A 46 6.57 -13.45 -11.59
N GLY A 47 5.98 -14.02 -10.56
CA GLY A 47 5.21 -15.25 -10.67
C GLY A 47 3.74 -15.06 -11.00
N GLY A 48 3.34 -13.82 -11.32
CA GLY A 48 1.95 -13.51 -11.60
C GLY A 48 1.14 -13.11 -10.37
N GLU A 49 1.78 -13.05 -9.21
CA GLU A 49 1.12 -12.60 -7.98
C GLU A 49 0.68 -11.14 -8.11
N GLU A 50 -0.42 -10.81 -7.49
CA GLU A 50 -0.99 -9.47 -7.61
C GLU A 50 -1.18 -8.83 -6.24
N ILE A 51 -0.93 -7.52 -6.18
CA ILE A 51 -1.27 -6.69 -5.04
C ILE A 51 -2.17 -5.58 -5.56
N SER A 52 -3.39 -5.50 -5.03
CA SER A 52 -4.32 -4.42 -5.33
C SER A 52 -4.36 -3.48 -4.14
N LEU A 53 -3.98 -2.23 -4.35
CA LEU A 53 -3.88 -1.27 -3.26
C LEU A 53 -4.68 -0.03 -3.61
N SER A 54 -5.48 0.45 -2.67
CA SER A 54 -6.21 1.70 -2.81
C SER A 54 -5.88 2.64 -1.66
N ALA A 55 -5.89 3.94 -1.94
CA ALA A 55 -5.60 4.97 -0.96
C ALA A 55 -6.62 6.09 -1.15
N ILE A 56 -7.67 6.10 -0.33
CA ILE A 56 -8.84 6.95 -0.53
C ILE A 56 -8.93 8.01 0.55
N PRO A 57 -8.96 9.29 0.18
CA PRO A 57 -9.08 10.35 1.17
C PRO A 57 -10.42 10.28 1.90
N ALA A 58 -10.39 10.51 3.21
CA ALA A 58 -11.61 10.51 4.02
C ALA A 58 -11.36 11.31 5.30
N ASP A 59 -12.06 12.41 5.46
CA ASP A 59 -12.07 13.20 6.70
C ASP A 59 -10.67 13.59 7.21
N GLY A 60 -9.83 14.09 6.30
CA GLY A 60 -8.50 14.55 6.68
C GLY A 60 -7.44 13.46 6.79
N VAL A 61 -7.79 12.23 6.53
CA VAL A 61 -6.85 11.11 6.50
C VAL A 61 -7.01 10.35 5.19
N THR A 62 -6.14 9.38 4.97
CA THR A 62 -6.24 8.50 3.81
C THR A 62 -6.44 7.08 4.30
N LYS A 63 -7.49 6.45 3.81
CA LYS A 63 -7.75 5.03 4.09
C LYS A 63 -7.02 4.19 3.06
N VAL A 64 -6.16 3.31 3.54
CA VAL A 64 -5.35 2.45 2.68
C VAL A 64 -5.83 1.01 2.83
N ARG A 65 -6.13 0.39 1.71
CA ARG A 65 -6.57 -1.00 1.68
C ARG A 65 -5.76 -1.75 0.64
N ALA A 66 -5.23 -2.89 1.02
CA ALA A 66 -4.43 -3.71 0.12
C ALA A 66 -4.91 -5.15 0.17
N SER A 67 -5.05 -5.75 -0.99
CA SER A 67 -5.50 -7.13 -1.13
C SER A 67 -4.46 -7.92 -1.89
N THR A 68 -4.11 -9.10 -1.38
CA THR A 68 -3.11 -9.96 -2.00
C THR A 68 -3.32 -11.40 -1.54
N LEU A 69 -2.80 -12.35 -2.30
CA LEU A 69 -2.83 -13.77 -1.91
C LEU A 69 -1.48 -14.23 -1.37
N LEU A 70 -0.38 -13.74 -1.92
CA LEU A 70 0.94 -14.28 -1.61
C LEU A 70 1.88 -13.28 -0.95
N PHE A 71 1.56 -12.00 -0.99
CA PHE A 71 2.43 -10.95 -0.44
C PHE A 71 1.97 -10.42 0.90
N ASP A 72 1.25 -11.24 1.69
CA ASP A 72 0.65 -10.75 2.94
C ASP A 72 1.66 -10.15 3.90
N GLN A 73 2.81 -10.79 4.08
CA GLN A 73 3.83 -10.26 4.99
C GLN A 73 4.40 -8.95 4.47
N ALA A 74 4.66 -8.87 3.17
CA ALA A 74 5.20 -7.66 2.55
C ALA A 74 4.19 -6.51 2.64
N VAL A 75 2.91 -6.81 2.39
CA VAL A 75 1.84 -5.81 2.49
C VAL A 75 1.74 -5.30 3.92
N ALA A 76 1.70 -6.20 4.89
CA ALA A 76 1.63 -5.80 6.30
C ALA A 76 2.82 -4.93 6.69
N ARG A 77 4.01 -5.28 6.23
CA ARG A 77 5.21 -4.50 6.49
C ARG A 77 5.11 -3.11 5.85
N PHE A 78 4.65 -3.04 4.61
CA PHE A 78 4.48 -1.76 3.94
C PHE A 78 3.53 -0.86 4.73
N LEU A 79 2.37 -1.39 5.10
CA LEU A 79 1.38 -0.58 5.83
C LEU A 79 1.94 -0.09 7.16
N SER A 80 2.79 -0.87 7.79
CA SER A 80 3.41 -0.47 9.07
C SER A 80 4.40 0.69 8.91
N THR A 81 4.87 0.96 7.69
CA THR A 81 5.78 2.08 7.44
C THR A 81 5.05 3.40 7.27
N LEU A 82 3.73 3.38 7.09
CA LEU A 82 2.96 4.59 6.86
C LEU A 82 2.70 5.29 8.19
N PRO A 83 2.88 6.63 8.25
CA PRO A 83 2.58 7.35 9.47
C PRO A 83 1.09 7.27 9.78
N THR A 84 0.74 6.98 11.03
CA THR A 84 -0.64 6.91 11.45
C THR A 84 -1.05 8.22 12.08
N PRO A 85 -2.35 8.59 12.00
CA PRO A 85 -2.83 9.79 12.68
C PRO A 85 -2.57 9.70 14.16
N VAL A 86 -2.12 10.80 14.76
CA VAL A 86 -1.95 10.87 16.19
C VAL A 86 -3.33 10.91 16.83
N THR A 87 -3.59 9.98 17.72
CA THR A 87 -4.83 10.01 18.47
C THR A 87 -4.66 10.95 19.64
N VAL A 88 -5.24 12.13 19.50
CA VAL A 88 -5.14 13.15 20.52
C VAL A 88 -6.24 12.95 21.53
N GLY A 89 -6.02 13.38 22.75
CA GLY A 89 -7.01 13.20 23.80
C GLY A 89 -6.75 11.98 24.65
N LYS A 90 -5.63 11.45 24.46
CA LYS A 90 -5.16 10.34 25.29
C LYS A 90 -4.52 10.86 26.51
#